data_162e15e648529b4a1b9d866668d9be75
#
_entry.id   162e15e648529b4a1b9d866668d9be75
#
_cell.length_a   1.000
_cell.length_b   1.000
_cell.length_c   1.000
_cell.angle_alpha   90.00
_cell.angle_beta   90.00
_cell.angle_gamma   90.00
#
_symmetry.space_group_name_H-M   'P 1'
#
loop_
_entity.id
_entity.type
_entity.pdbx_description
1 polymer ?
#
loop_
_entity_poly.entity_id
_entity_poly.type
_entity_poly.pdbx_seq_one_letter_code
_entity_poly.pdbx_strand_id
1 'polypeptide(L)'
;MNSGRRGILVTVMKMNENKKLLDSVISTVQMGQIGIRSVLDSAVRTEFKKALQSQLKEYDTIETEAHAIAAGRGWELKEVNPAVRTMAEMMSRMKLLYEKTDSKIAAMMIQGNTRGMIIGLKDQHRYTRTDSEVRNLSQKLLDCEHVNIQQMQGYL
;
A
#
# COMPACT_ATOMS: atom_id res chain seq x y z
N MET A 1 -27.25 -10.93 -32.67
CA MET A 1 -27.70 -10.78 -31.27
C MET A 1 -26.63 -11.10 -30.19
N ASN A 2 -25.48 -11.65 -30.54
CA ASN A 2 -24.48 -12.11 -29.54
C ASN A 2 -23.36 -11.06 -29.24
N SER A 3 -23.22 -10.04 -30.06
CA SER A 3 -22.15 -9.01 -29.92
C SER A 3 -22.37 -8.05 -28.73
N GLY A 4 -23.60 -7.63 -28.50
CA GLY A 4 -23.92 -6.71 -27.40
C GLY A 4 -23.74 -7.30 -26.01
N ARG A 5 -24.09 -8.57 -25.81
CA ARG A 5 -23.91 -9.28 -24.54
C ARG A 5 -22.43 -9.49 -24.19
N ARG A 6 -21.59 -9.78 -25.19
CA ARG A 6 -20.14 -9.91 -24.98
C ARG A 6 -19.49 -8.57 -24.61
N GLY A 7 -19.91 -7.48 -25.26
CA GLY A 7 -19.41 -6.13 -24.94
C GLY A 7 -19.76 -5.71 -23.51
N ILE A 8 -20.99 -5.92 -23.07
CA ILE A 8 -21.46 -5.62 -21.70
C ILE A 8 -20.67 -6.46 -20.67
N LEU A 9 -20.49 -7.77 -20.91
CA LEU A 9 -19.75 -8.66 -20.01
C LEU A 9 -18.29 -8.21 -19.85
N VAL A 10 -17.61 -7.89 -20.94
CA VAL A 10 -16.21 -7.39 -20.91
C VAL A 10 -16.12 -6.07 -20.12
N THR A 11 -17.06 -5.15 -20.31
CA THR A 11 -17.11 -3.87 -19.59
C THR A 11 -17.29 -4.09 -18.08
N VAL A 12 -18.21 -4.96 -17.66
CA VAL A 12 -18.46 -5.30 -16.26
C VAL A 12 -17.21 -5.97 -15.64
N MET A 13 -16.57 -6.88 -16.36
CA MET A 13 -15.32 -7.53 -15.89
C MET A 13 -14.19 -6.51 -15.73
N LYS A 14 -14.02 -5.59 -16.66
CA LYS A 14 -13.04 -4.52 -16.58
C LYS A 14 -13.27 -3.61 -15.37
N MET A 15 -14.51 -3.20 -15.12
CA MET A 15 -14.88 -2.41 -13.94
C MET A 15 -14.54 -3.16 -12.64
N ASN A 16 -14.83 -4.45 -12.57
CA ASN A 16 -14.56 -5.27 -11.41
C ASN A 16 -13.05 -5.41 -11.14
N GLU A 17 -12.23 -5.64 -12.17
CA GLU A 17 -10.77 -5.73 -12.02
C GLU A 17 -10.15 -4.39 -11.62
N ASN A 18 -10.59 -3.27 -12.19
CA ASN A 18 -10.15 -1.94 -11.77
C ASN A 18 -10.43 -1.69 -10.28
N LYS A 19 -11.66 -1.97 -9.83
CA LYS A 19 -12.03 -1.78 -8.43
C LYS A 19 -11.20 -2.68 -7.51
N LYS A 20 -11.00 -3.94 -7.86
CA LYS A 20 -10.20 -4.88 -7.06
C LYS A 20 -8.74 -4.45 -6.97
N LEU A 21 -8.15 -3.97 -8.06
CA LEU A 21 -6.78 -3.46 -8.02
C LEU A 21 -6.68 -2.21 -7.16
N LEU A 22 -7.66 -1.32 -7.24
CA LEU A 22 -7.70 -0.11 -6.42
C LEU A 22 -7.93 -0.43 -4.93
N ASP A 23 -8.80 -1.39 -4.60
CA ASP A 23 -8.98 -1.91 -3.23
C ASP A 23 -7.68 -2.49 -2.65
N SER A 24 -6.88 -3.17 -3.48
CA SER A 24 -5.57 -3.70 -3.08
C SER A 24 -4.57 -2.58 -2.83
N VAL A 25 -4.53 -1.57 -3.68
CA VAL A 25 -3.67 -0.38 -3.50
C VAL A 25 -3.99 0.30 -2.16
N ILE A 26 -5.26 0.60 -1.89
CA ILE A 26 -5.66 1.28 -0.65
C ILE A 26 -5.33 0.46 0.60
N SER A 27 -5.56 -0.86 0.56
CA SER A 27 -5.25 -1.75 1.67
C SER A 27 -3.75 -1.80 1.97
N THR A 28 -2.92 -1.88 0.93
CA THR A 28 -1.45 -1.89 1.07
C THR A 28 -0.94 -0.58 1.64
N VAL A 29 -1.42 0.56 1.11
CA VAL A 29 -1.08 1.89 1.60
C VAL A 29 -1.45 2.06 3.07
N GLN A 30 -2.66 1.69 3.46
CA GLN A 30 -3.12 1.81 4.85
C GLN A 30 -2.31 0.91 5.80
N MET A 31 -1.92 -0.28 5.38
CA MET A 31 -1.01 -1.13 6.17
C MET A 31 0.37 -0.51 6.33
N GLY A 32 0.91 0.11 5.28
CA GLY A 32 2.17 0.86 5.35
C GLY A 32 2.10 2.05 6.31
N GLN A 33 1.03 2.84 6.24
CA GLN A 33 0.79 3.96 7.17
C GLN A 33 0.70 3.49 8.62
N ILE A 34 -0.02 2.39 8.90
CA ILE A 34 -0.12 1.80 10.22
C ILE A 34 1.26 1.37 10.72
N GLY A 35 2.03 0.68 9.88
CA GLY A 35 3.39 0.25 10.19
C GLY A 35 4.28 1.42 10.58
N ILE A 36 4.33 2.48 9.77
CA ILE A 36 5.14 3.67 10.05
C ILE A 36 4.70 4.35 11.35
N ARG A 37 3.39 4.62 11.52
CA ARG A 37 2.87 5.29 12.72
C ARG A 37 3.17 4.51 13.99
N SER A 38 3.17 3.18 13.94
CA SER A 38 3.45 2.33 15.09
C SER A 38 4.89 2.37 15.56
N VAL A 39 5.83 2.77 14.70
CA VAL A 39 7.28 2.79 15.00
C VAL A 39 7.89 4.19 15.06
N LEU A 40 7.17 5.20 14.58
CA LEU A 40 7.69 6.56 14.41
C LEU A 40 8.25 7.17 15.71
N ASP A 41 7.55 6.95 16.82
CA ASP A 41 7.97 7.45 18.14
C ASP A 41 9.16 6.68 18.73
N SER A 42 9.44 5.49 18.22
CA SER A 42 10.57 4.67 18.63
C SER A 42 11.85 4.94 17.84
N ALA A 43 11.76 5.68 16.73
CA ALA A 43 12.91 6.08 15.92
C ALA A 43 13.80 7.07 16.71
N VAL A 44 15.11 6.80 16.71
CA VAL A 44 16.08 7.56 17.54
C VAL A 44 16.74 8.67 16.73
N ARG A 45 17.31 8.34 15.55
CA ARG A 45 18.01 9.32 14.71
C ARG A 45 17.02 10.26 14.01
N THR A 46 17.31 11.55 14.04
CA THR A 46 16.46 12.58 13.40
C THR A 46 16.28 12.32 11.90
N GLU A 47 17.35 11.93 11.20
CA GLU A 47 17.32 11.62 9.76
C GLU A 47 16.45 10.40 9.48
N PHE A 48 16.51 9.39 10.32
CA PHE A 48 15.67 8.20 10.20
C PHE A 48 14.19 8.53 10.41
N LYS A 49 13.89 9.35 11.43
CA LYS A 49 12.53 9.83 11.69
C LYS A 49 11.97 10.62 10.50
N LYS A 50 12.78 11.50 9.90
CA LYS A 50 12.41 12.25 8.69
C LYS A 50 12.16 11.32 7.50
N ALA A 51 12.98 10.27 7.33
CA ALA A 51 12.78 9.27 6.29
C ALA A 51 11.42 8.57 6.44
N LEU A 52 11.08 8.11 7.64
CA LEU A 52 9.77 7.51 7.92
C LEU A 52 8.60 8.47 7.68
N GLN A 53 8.75 9.72 8.07
CA GLN A 53 7.74 10.76 7.82
C GLN A 53 7.54 11.04 6.32
N SER A 54 8.63 11.02 5.54
CA SER A 54 8.57 11.17 4.08
C SER A 54 7.83 10.00 3.44
N GLN A 55 8.12 8.78 3.85
CA GLN A 55 7.40 7.59 3.37
C GLN A 55 5.90 7.64 3.73
N LEU A 56 5.57 8.10 4.94
CA LEU A 56 4.17 8.27 5.34
C LEU A 56 3.44 9.26 4.43
N LYS A 57 4.09 10.37 4.09
CA LYS A 57 3.53 11.38 3.17
C LYS A 57 3.30 10.83 1.76
N GLU A 58 4.21 9.99 1.26
CA GLU A 58 4.02 9.33 -0.04
C GLU A 58 2.79 8.41 -0.02
N TYR A 59 2.61 7.63 1.04
CA TYR A 59 1.42 6.81 1.22
C TYR A 59 0.14 7.66 1.30
N ASP A 60 0.15 8.77 2.04
CA ASP A 60 -0.99 9.68 2.12
C ASP A 60 -1.37 10.25 0.73
N THR A 61 -0.36 10.53 -0.11
CA THR A 61 -0.56 10.99 -1.49
C THR A 61 -1.23 9.91 -2.35
N ILE A 62 -0.72 8.67 -2.30
CA ILE A 62 -1.29 7.55 -3.08
C ILE A 62 -2.71 7.24 -2.61
N GLU A 63 -2.98 7.28 -1.30
CA GLU A 63 -4.31 7.11 -0.73
C GLU A 63 -5.30 8.16 -1.27
N THR A 64 -4.88 9.42 -1.28
CA THR A 64 -5.68 10.53 -1.80
C THR A 64 -6.01 10.33 -3.28
N GLU A 65 -5.04 9.93 -4.09
CA GLU A 65 -5.25 9.63 -5.51
C GLU A 65 -6.22 8.45 -5.70
N ALA A 66 -6.09 7.38 -4.90
CA ALA A 66 -7.00 6.24 -4.95
C ALA A 66 -8.45 6.63 -4.64
N HIS A 67 -8.65 7.44 -3.60
CA HIS A 67 -9.97 7.95 -3.26
C HIS A 67 -10.55 8.88 -4.34
N ALA A 68 -9.72 9.72 -4.96
CA ALA A 68 -10.15 10.58 -6.06
C ALA A 68 -10.62 9.77 -7.28
N ILE A 69 -9.89 8.73 -7.65
CA ILE A 69 -10.28 7.81 -8.74
C ILE A 69 -11.63 7.13 -8.40
N ALA A 70 -11.75 6.60 -7.19
CA ALA A 70 -12.97 5.93 -6.74
C ALA A 70 -14.17 6.86 -6.73
N ALA A 71 -14.02 8.08 -6.20
CA ALA A 71 -15.08 9.09 -6.14
C ALA A 71 -15.55 9.48 -7.54
N GLY A 72 -14.63 9.69 -8.49
CA GLY A 72 -14.94 9.99 -9.88
C GLY A 72 -15.71 8.87 -10.61
N ARG A 73 -15.68 7.64 -10.10
CA ARG A 73 -16.35 6.47 -10.66
C ARG A 73 -17.55 5.98 -9.82
N GLY A 74 -17.84 6.65 -8.72
CA GLY A 74 -18.91 6.26 -7.80
C GLY A 74 -18.62 4.94 -7.07
N TRP A 75 -17.34 4.62 -6.82
CA TRP A 75 -16.93 3.42 -6.14
C TRP A 75 -16.65 3.68 -4.66
N GLU A 76 -17.11 2.77 -3.82
CA GLU A 76 -16.70 2.66 -2.42
C GLU A 76 -15.53 1.69 -2.31
N LEU A 77 -14.40 2.16 -1.75
CA LEU A 77 -13.18 1.36 -1.60
C LEU A 77 -13.25 0.51 -0.34
N LYS A 78 -12.69 -0.70 -0.44
CA LYS A 78 -12.56 -1.62 0.68
C LYS A 78 -11.31 -1.28 1.50
N GLU A 79 -11.50 -0.57 2.60
CA GLU A 79 -10.44 -0.22 3.53
C GLU A 79 -10.04 -1.38 4.45
N VAL A 80 -8.87 -1.24 5.09
CA VAL A 80 -8.38 -2.21 6.08
C VAL A 80 -9.35 -2.28 7.26
N ASN A 81 -9.74 -3.49 7.64
CA ASN A 81 -10.62 -3.73 8.78
C ASN A 81 -9.97 -3.18 10.08
N PRO A 82 -10.71 -2.43 10.91
CA PRO A 82 -10.18 -1.88 12.16
C PRO A 82 -9.58 -2.92 13.12
N ALA A 83 -10.11 -4.14 13.16
CA ALA A 83 -9.57 -5.22 13.97
C ALA A 83 -8.19 -5.68 13.48
N VAL A 84 -7.99 -5.78 12.17
CA VAL A 84 -6.68 -6.09 11.56
C VAL A 84 -5.69 -4.95 11.82
N ARG A 85 -6.14 -3.71 11.73
CA ARG A 85 -5.36 -2.52 12.06
C ARG A 85 -4.82 -2.58 13.49
N THR A 86 -5.69 -2.81 14.48
CA THR A 86 -5.33 -2.91 15.89
C THR A 86 -4.34 -4.05 16.15
N MET A 87 -4.54 -5.21 15.53
CA MET A 87 -3.62 -6.34 15.63
C MET A 87 -2.24 -6.02 15.03
N ALA A 88 -2.18 -5.39 13.87
CA ALA A 88 -0.92 -5.01 13.22
C ALA A 88 -0.14 -4.01 14.08
N GLU A 89 -0.79 -3.00 14.64
CA GLU A 89 -0.19 -2.04 15.56
C GLU A 89 0.36 -2.72 16.83
N MET A 90 -0.42 -3.62 17.42
CA MET A 90 -0.02 -4.35 18.63
C MET A 90 1.18 -5.24 18.36
N MET A 91 1.21 -5.99 17.26
CA MET A 91 2.34 -6.84 16.88
C MET A 91 3.61 -6.03 16.61
N SER A 92 3.50 -4.87 15.96
CA SER A 92 4.63 -3.98 15.72
C SER A 92 5.21 -3.44 17.01
N ARG A 93 4.37 -3.00 17.94
CA ARG A 93 4.80 -2.54 19.28
C ARG A 93 5.47 -3.66 20.08
N MET A 94 4.93 -4.87 20.06
CA MET A 94 5.52 -6.01 20.77
C MET A 94 6.91 -6.38 20.24
N LYS A 95 7.12 -6.37 18.92
CA LYS A 95 8.44 -6.61 18.32
C LYS A 95 9.50 -5.59 18.74
N LEU A 96 9.09 -4.33 18.95
CA LEU A 96 9.98 -3.25 19.36
C LEU A 96 10.28 -3.20 20.86
N LEU A 97 9.49 -3.89 21.71
CA LEU A 97 9.70 -3.91 23.15
C LEU A 97 11.07 -4.50 23.56
N TYR A 98 11.61 -5.41 22.75
CA TYR A 98 12.87 -6.10 23.05
C TYR A 98 14.11 -5.40 22.50
N GLU A 99 13.98 -4.65 21.40
CA GLU A 99 15.11 -3.93 20.79
C GLU A 99 14.61 -2.68 20.05
N LYS A 100 14.69 -1.52 20.68
CA LYS A 100 14.29 -0.23 20.10
C LYS A 100 15.46 0.43 19.36
N THR A 101 15.90 -0.14 18.26
CA THR A 101 16.95 0.44 17.43
C THR A 101 16.43 0.82 16.05
N ASP A 102 16.98 1.87 15.45
CA ASP A 102 16.66 2.28 14.09
C ASP A 102 16.90 1.13 13.09
N SER A 103 17.97 0.34 13.29
CA SER A 103 18.26 -0.83 12.47
C SER A 103 17.14 -1.88 12.52
N LYS A 104 16.59 -2.15 13.70
CA LYS A 104 15.48 -3.09 13.85
C LYS A 104 14.19 -2.59 13.20
N ILE A 105 13.92 -1.30 13.37
CA ILE A 105 12.78 -0.64 12.69
C ILE A 105 12.97 -0.70 11.17
N ALA A 106 14.18 -0.37 10.66
CA ALA A 106 14.48 -0.44 9.24
C ALA A 106 14.27 -1.84 8.66
N ALA A 107 14.77 -2.89 9.35
CA ALA A 107 14.55 -4.29 8.95
C ALA A 107 13.05 -4.64 8.87
N MET A 108 12.26 -4.19 9.84
CA MET A 108 10.82 -4.41 9.88
C MET A 108 10.10 -3.66 8.74
N MET A 109 10.51 -2.43 8.44
CA MET A 109 9.99 -1.66 7.32
C MET A 109 10.31 -2.32 5.97
N ILE A 110 11.54 -2.84 5.78
CA ILE A 110 11.92 -3.57 4.57
C ILE A 110 11.03 -4.80 4.37
N GLN A 111 10.77 -5.56 5.44
CA GLN A 111 9.86 -6.73 5.36
C GLN A 111 8.45 -6.32 4.96
N GLY A 112 7.91 -5.25 5.54
CA GLY A 112 6.58 -4.72 5.20
C GLY A 112 6.49 -4.28 3.75
N ASN A 113 7.44 -3.47 3.29
CA ASN A 113 7.50 -2.97 1.91
C ASN A 113 7.68 -4.12 0.90
N THR A 114 8.52 -5.11 1.20
CA THR A 114 8.69 -6.30 0.35
C THR A 114 7.37 -7.07 0.22
N ARG A 115 6.61 -7.20 1.29
CA ARG A 115 5.30 -7.84 1.26
C ARG A 115 4.30 -7.04 0.41
N GLY A 116 4.30 -5.70 0.53
CA GLY A 116 3.51 -4.81 -0.32
C GLY A 116 3.83 -4.97 -1.80
N MET A 117 5.12 -5.02 -2.17
CA MET A 117 5.57 -5.28 -3.53
C MET A 117 5.07 -6.63 -4.07
N ILE A 118 5.18 -7.69 -3.29
CA ILE A 118 4.71 -9.03 -3.70
C ILE A 118 3.21 -9.02 -3.98
N ILE A 119 2.43 -8.38 -3.12
CA ILE A 119 0.97 -8.25 -3.30
C ILE A 119 0.68 -7.48 -4.58
N GLY A 120 1.28 -6.30 -4.75
CA GLY A 120 1.05 -5.45 -5.91
C GLY A 120 1.43 -6.12 -7.23
N LEU A 121 2.57 -6.82 -7.30
CA LEU A 121 2.99 -7.57 -8.49
C LEU A 121 2.01 -8.71 -8.82
N LYS A 122 1.58 -9.48 -7.81
CA LYS A 122 0.59 -10.54 -8.01
C LYS A 122 -0.73 -9.99 -8.52
N ASP A 123 -1.18 -8.85 -8.01
CA ASP A 123 -2.44 -8.25 -8.41
C ASP A 123 -2.35 -7.64 -9.82
N GLN A 124 -1.23 -7.04 -10.20
CA GLN A 124 -1.02 -6.59 -11.58
C GLN A 124 -1.03 -7.75 -12.59
N HIS A 125 -0.51 -8.92 -12.22
CA HIS A 125 -0.59 -10.12 -13.05
C HIS A 125 -1.99 -10.74 -13.08
N ARG A 126 -2.73 -10.65 -11.99
CA ARG A 126 -4.10 -11.20 -11.88
C ARG A 126 -5.13 -10.34 -12.60
N TYR A 127 -5.03 -9.01 -12.46
CA TYR A 127 -5.99 -8.05 -12.98
C TYR A 127 -5.46 -7.41 -14.27
N THR A 128 -5.61 -8.12 -15.38
CA THR A 128 -5.07 -7.71 -16.68
C THR A 128 -5.97 -6.75 -17.45
N ARG A 129 -7.26 -6.68 -17.11
CA ARG A 129 -8.27 -5.85 -17.77
C ARG A 129 -8.48 -4.51 -17.04
N THR A 130 -7.40 -3.91 -16.56
CA THR A 130 -7.42 -2.60 -15.91
C THR A 130 -7.07 -1.50 -16.91
N ASP A 131 -7.64 -0.30 -16.68
CA ASP A 131 -7.26 0.88 -17.44
C ASP A 131 -5.93 1.47 -16.95
N SER A 132 -5.42 2.44 -17.73
CA SER A 132 -4.11 3.05 -17.46
C SER A 132 -4.09 3.84 -16.15
N GLU A 133 -5.17 4.50 -15.77
CA GLU A 133 -5.22 5.33 -14.56
C GLU A 133 -5.03 4.47 -13.31
N VAL A 134 -5.81 3.39 -13.17
CA VAL A 134 -5.70 2.48 -12.02
C VAL A 134 -4.37 1.72 -12.04
N ARG A 135 -3.92 1.28 -13.22
CA ARG A 135 -2.64 0.59 -13.36
C ARG A 135 -1.45 1.48 -13.02
N ASN A 136 -1.47 2.74 -13.43
CA ASN A 136 -0.41 3.70 -13.13
C ASN A 136 -0.33 3.98 -11.63
N LEU A 137 -1.46 4.08 -10.93
CA LEU A 137 -1.45 4.23 -9.47
C LEU A 137 -0.88 2.99 -8.76
N SER A 138 -1.25 1.79 -9.22
CA SER A 138 -0.66 0.54 -8.72
C SER A 138 0.85 0.51 -8.96
N GLN A 139 1.33 0.94 -10.12
CA GLN A 139 2.75 1.03 -10.42
C GLN A 139 3.46 2.06 -9.55
N LYS A 140 2.84 3.23 -9.34
CA LYS A 140 3.36 4.25 -8.43
C LYS A 140 3.57 3.71 -7.01
N LEU A 141 2.65 2.88 -6.52
CA LEU A 141 2.82 2.21 -5.23
C LEU A 141 4.01 1.25 -5.24
N LEU A 142 4.17 0.43 -6.28
CA LEU A 142 5.32 -0.48 -6.40
C LEU A 142 6.65 0.27 -6.42
N ASP A 143 6.72 1.37 -7.14
CA ASP A 143 7.92 2.20 -7.20
C ASP A 143 8.22 2.84 -5.84
N CYS A 144 7.19 3.30 -5.12
CA CYS A 144 7.29 3.82 -3.77
C CYS A 144 7.84 2.75 -2.80
N GLU A 145 7.28 1.53 -2.81
CA GLU A 145 7.75 0.41 -1.98
C GLU A 145 9.23 0.09 -2.26
N HIS A 146 9.63 0.08 -3.54
CA HIS A 146 11.01 -0.18 -3.93
C HIS A 146 11.97 0.89 -3.40
N VAL A 147 11.64 2.16 -3.57
CA VAL A 147 12.43 3.30 -3.05
C VAL A 147 12.51 3.25 -1.52
N ASN A 148 11.40 2.94 -0.85
CA ASN A 148 11.37 2.79 0.61
C ASN A 148 12.30 1.69 1.11
N ILE A 149 12.35 0.53 0.44
CA ILE A 149 13.29 -0.55 0.76
C ILE A 149 14.74 -0.06 0.64
N GLN A 150 15.08 0.59 -0.48
CA GLN A 150 16.43 1.10 -0.70
C GLN A 150 16.83 2.12 0.37
N GLN A 151 15.92 3.03 0.73
CA GLN A 151 16.16 4.03 1.77
C GLN A 151 16.41 3.37 3.14
N MET A 152 15.61 2.36 3.50
CA MET A 152 15.74 1.66 4.78
C MET A 152 17.03 0.83 4.89
N GLN A 153 17.57 0.34 3.77
CA GLN A 153 18.84 -0.39 3.76
C GLN A 153 20.00 0.44 4.34
N GLY A 154 19.98 1.75 4.16
CA GLY A 154 20.98 2.65 4.72
C GLY A 154 20.95 2.77 6.25
N TYR A 155 19.96 2.20 6.91
CA TYR A 155 19.78 2.24 8.37
C TYR A 155 19.96 0.88 9.04
N LEU A 156 20.23 -0.20 8.29
CA LEU A 156 20.56 -1.53 8.83
C LEU A 156 21.98 -1.59 9.48
#